data_1b0a3cd6aab3c59c4974cef3b20be72c
#
_entry.id   1b0a3cd6aab3c59c4974cef3b20be72c
#
_cell.length_a   1.000
_cell.length_b   1.000
_cell.length_c   1.000
_cell.angle_alpha   90.00
_cell.angle_beta   90.00
_cell.angle_gamma   90.00
#
_symmetry.space_group_name_H-M   'P 1'
#
loop_
_entity.id
_entity.type
_entity.pdbx_description
1 polymer ?
#
loop_
_entity_poly.entity_id
_entity_poly.type
_entity_poly.pdbx_seq_one_letter_code
_entity_poly.pdbx_strand_id
1 'polypeptide(L)'
;MFKFFDNDGRMLALRPDLTTSVARMAATKPAAGKLPLRISYCGSAFRNEENFSQARQREFTQVGVELIGDNSVNADAEIIQIAIETFLKSGIKNFQIDLGQVEFFKGLVEQTGLSDSESDLIRSHINDKDFIAVQSVLDNLNINSNMKSMFQNLATMFGGIEIVDKALCDNDLNQRSKDALKNLKDVYSILVEKDLDKYVSIDLGMVQNIDYYTGIIIRGFTYGVGFPICSGGRYDNLLAKFGRDIPATGIAIGVERVMASIYDENNDSDKEISSSEYVTVALAKGRLAELSVDIFEKIGFDVNQIKEKTRKLIFTDEENKLKFILVKASDVPTYVEYGAADIGIVGKDTLLENNKNLYEVLDLGFGKCKMAVAGPKEMKDRIDKQNIMRVASKYPRIAREYFHKVKGQTVDIIKLNGSVELGPLVGLSDVIVDIVESGKTLKENGLDVLEKICDLSARLVVNRVSMKLKRDKIVDIIQKMKGEINC
;
A
#
# COMPACT_ATOMS: atom_id res chain seq x y z
N MET A 1 -13.69 7.21 -9.87
CA MET A 1 -13.99 7.80 -11.19
C MET A 1 -14.86 9.04 -11.04
N PHE A 2 -14.63 10.10 -11.82
CA PHE A 2 -15.57 11.22 -11.96
C PHE A 2 -16.70 10.80 -12.89
N LYS A 3 -17.94 10.89 -12.38
CA LYS A 3 -19.16 10.56 -13.12
C LYS A 3 -20.02 11.80 -13.23
N PHE A 4 -20.69 11.99 -14.38
CA PHE A 4 -21.61 13.10 -14.64
C PHE A 4 -22.66 12.66 -15.66
N PHE A 5 -23.75 13.42 -15.80
CA PHE A 5 -24.79 13.16 -16.79
C PHE A 5 -24.64 14.12 -17.96
N ASP A 6 -24.83 13.60 -19.18
CA ASP A 6 -24.97 14.46 -20.36
C ASP A 6 -26.39 15.07 -20.43
N ASN A 7 -26.62 15.91 -21.47
CA ASN A 7 -27.91 16.57 -21.65
C ASN A 7 -29.07 15.59 -21.95
N ASP A 8 -28.75 14.37 -22.37
CA ASP A 8 -29.72 13.29 -22.65
C ASP A 8 -29.93 12.38 -21.41
N GLY A 9 -29.34 12.71 -20.25
CA GLY A 9 -29.44 11.94 -19.02
C GLY A 9 -28.59 10.66 -18.99
N ARG A 10 -27.64 10.49 -19.92
CA ARG A 10 -26.72 9.35 -19.93
C ARG A 10 -25.60 9.59 -18.95
N MET A 11 -25.30 8.58 -18.15
CA MET A 11 -24.15 8.62 -17.21
C MET A 11 -22.84 8.47 -17.99
N LEU A 12 -22.01 9.48 -17.94
CA LEU A 12 -20.65 9.52 -18.48
C LEU A 12 -19.63 9.45 -17.36
N ALA A 13 -18.41 9.06 -17.70
CA ALA A 13 -17.28 9.07 -16.79
C ALA A 13 -16.03 9.65 -17.50
N LEU A 14 -15.26 10.44 -16.77
CA LEU A 14 -13.94 10.81 -17.25
C LEU A 14 -13.04 9.58 -17.23
N ARG A 15 -12.25 9.39 -18.28
CA ARG A 15 -11.37 8.22 -18.42
C ARG A 15 -10.32 8.16 -17.32
N PRO A 16 -10.22 7.05 -16.57
CA PRO A 16 -9.20 6.88 -15.52
C PRO A 16 -7.84 6.45 -16.08
N ASP A 17 -7.82 5.95 -17.32
CA ASP A 17 -6.66 5.52 -18.09
C ASP A 17 -6.93 5.61 -19.60
N LEU A 18 -5.89 5.46 -20.42
CA LEU A 18 -6.01 5.44 -21.88
C LEU A 18 -5.97 4.01 -22.45
N THR A 19 -5.49 3.01 -21.73
CA THR A 19 -5.34 1.63 -22.16
C THR A 19 -6.67 1.05 -22.66
N THR A 20 -7.77 1.27 -21.92
CA THR A 20 -9.12 0.82 -22.32
C THR A 20 -9.55 1.42 -23.65
N SER A 21 -9.20 2.69 -23.91
CA SER A 21 -9.54 3.35 -25.19
C SER A 21 -8.73 2.79 -26.34
N VAL A 22 -7.44 2.49 -26.12
CA VAL A 22 -6.55 1.87 -27.11
C VAL A 22 -7.01 0.43 -27.41
N ALA A 23 -7.33 -0.36 -26.39
CA ALA A 23 -7.85 -1.71 -26.54
C ALA A 23 -9.14 -1.74 -27.37
N ARG A 24 -10.11 -0.85 -27.07
CA ARG A 24 -11.34 -0.71 -27.85
C ARG A 24 -11.05 -0.33 -29.30
N MET A 25 -10.16 0.63 -29.53
CA MET A 25 -9.77 1.03 -30.89
C MET A 25 -9.17 -0.15 -31.67
N ALA A 26 -8.24 -0.89 -31.06
CA ALA A 26 -7.61 -2.04 -31.70
C ALA A 26 -8.56 -3.20 -31.97
N ALA A 27 -9.56 -3.38 -31.10
CA ALA A 27 -10.57 -4.43 -31.28
C ALA A 27 -11.65 -4.07 -32.32
N THR A 28 -12.09 -2.80 -32.37
CA THR A 28 -13.27 -2.40 -33.18
C THR A 28 -12.90 -1.85 -34.55
N LYS A 29 -11.76 -1.22 -34.72
CA LYS A 29 -11.30 -0.78 -36.06
C LYS A 29 -10.52 -1.93 -36.69
N PRO A 30 -10.86 -2.35 -37.94
CA PRO A 30 -10.00 -3.26 -38.67
C PRO A 30 -8.64 -2.60 -38.78
N ALA A 31 -7.70 -3.10 -37.99
CA ALA A 31 -6.38 -2.51 -37.91
C ALA A 31 -5.79 -2.45 -39.31
N ALA A 32 -5.38 -1.28 -39.71
CA ALA A 32 -4.59 -1.06 -40.92
C ALA A 32 -3.18 -1.67 -40.75
N GLY A 33 -3.06 -2.86 -40.15
CA GLY A 33 -1.78 -3.51 -39.93
C GLY A 33 -1.90 -4.98 -39.54
N LYS A 34 -0.85 -5.72 -39.80
CA LYS A 34 -0.68 -7.09 -39.33
C LYS A 34 -0.37 -7.07 -37.84
N LEU A 35 -0.87 -8.02 -37.08
CA LEU A 35 -0.42 -8.26 -35.71
C LEU A 35 1.07 -8.72 -35.72
N PRO A 36 1.83 -8.39 -34.69
CA PRO A 36 1.48 -7.59 -33.52
C PRO A 36 1.46 -6.07 -33.81
N LEU A 37 0.58 -5.35 -33.07
CA LEU A 37 0.51 -3.89 -33.10
C LEU A 37 1.30 -3.30 -31.91
N ARG A 38 2.11 -2.28 -32.20
CA ARG A 38 2.78 -1.43 -31.19
C ARG A 38 2.17 -0.04 -31.25
N ILE A 39 1.48 0.36 -30.19
CA ILE A 39 0.75 1.63 -30.12
C ILE A 39 1.26 2.43 -28.94
N SER A 40 1.70 3.65 -29.20
CA SER A 40 2.01 4.62 -28.13
C SER A 40 0.93 5.69 -28.06
N TYR A 41 0.74 6.24 -26.87
CA TYR A 41 -0.23 7.31 -26.64
C TYR A 41 0.29 8.31 -25.61
N CYS A 42 -0.29 9.54 -25.68
CA CYS A 42 -0.12 10.58 -24.69
C CYS A 42 -1.45 11.32 -24.53
N GLY A 43 -1.89 11.56 -23.30
CA GLY A 43 -3.12 12.30 -23.05
C GLY A 43 -3.51 12.37 -21.59
N SER A 44 -4.54 13.17 -21.30
CA SER A 44 -5.07 13.34 -19.95
C SER A 44 -5.86 12.14 -19.48
N ALA A 45 -5.61 11.71 -18.23
CA ALA A 45 -6.40 10.76 -17.48
C ALA A 45 -6.86 11.41 -16.16
N PHE A 46 -7.94 10.86 -15.56
CA PHE A 46 -8.63 11.50 -14.44
C PHE A 46 -8.86 10.51 -13.30
N ARG A 47 -8.41 10.85 -12.09
CA ARG A 47 -8.64 10.04 -10.88
C ARG A 47 -9.23 10.90 -9.77
N ASN A 48 -10.17 10.33 -9.03
CA ASN A 48 -10.72 10.99 -7.86
C ASN A 48 -9.80 10.75 -6.65
N GLU A 49 -8.71 11.51 -6.61
CA GLU A 49 -7.75 11.48 -5.51
C GLU A 49 -8.24 12.39 -4.38
N GLU A 50 -8.16 11.91 -3.14
CA GLU A 50 -8.53 12.69 -1.95
C GLU A 50 -7.37 13.58 -1.47
N ASN A 51 -6.13 13.14 -1.68
CA ASN A 51 -4.92 13.87 -1.27
C ASN A 51 -4.19 14.39 -2.50
N PHE A 52 -4.00 15.71 -2.56
CA PHE A 52 -3.32 16.39 -3.67
C PHE A 52 -1.84 16.60 -3.37
N SER A 53 -0.99 16.40 -4.39
CA SER A 53 0.41 16.84 -4.41
C SER A 53 0.82 17.10 -5.86
N GLN A 54 2.03 17.63 -6.10
CA GLN A 54 2.57 17.77 -7.46
C GLN A 54 2.56 16.45 -8.23
N ALA A 55 2.82 15.34 -7.56
CA ALA A 55 2.84 14.00 -8.14
C ALA A 55 1.47 13.27 -8.10
N ARG A 56 0.44 13.89 -7.50
CA ARG A 56 -0.92 13.32 -7.36
C ARG A 56 -1.96 14.37 -7.68
N GLN A 57 -2.27 14.52 -8.96
CA GLN A 57 -3.31 15.43 -9.45
C GLN A 57 -4.55 14.63 -9.87
N ARG A 58 -5.72 15.27 -9.85
CA ARG A 58 -6.98 14.69 -10.34
C ARG A 58 -6.98 14.50 -11.84
N GLU A 59 -6.42 15.46 -12.57
CA GLU A 59 -6.05 15.35 -13.97
C GLU A 59 -4.54 15.19 -14.07
N PHE A 60 -4.06 14.20 -14.80
CA PHE A 60 -2.64 13.94 -15.00
C PHE A 60 -2.39 13.47 -16.43
N THR A 61 -1.20 13.72 -16.94
CA THR A 61 -0.77 13.26 -18.25
C THR A 61 -0.25 11.83 -18.16
N GLN A 62 -0.84 10.95 -18.93
CA GLN A 62 -0.44 9.56 -19.07
C GLN A 62 0.22 9.36 -20.45
N VAL A 63 1.44 8.86 -20.44
CA VAL A 63 2.12 8.30 -21.63
C VAL A 63 2.15 6.80 -21.49
N GLY A 64 1.96 6.07 -22.58
CA GLY A 64 2.02 4.61 -22.50
C GLY A 64 2.28 3.96 -23.85
N VAL A 65 2.58 2.68 -23.77
CA VAL A 65 2.80 1.79 -24.91
C VAL A 65 2.03 0.50 -24.69
N GLU A 66 1.32 0.07 -25.74
CA GLU A 66 0.61 -1.20 -25.75
C GLU A 66 1.12 -2.07 -26.92
N LEU A 67 1.46 -3.32 -26.62
CA LEU A 67 1.80 -4.35 -27.57
C LEU A 67 0.66 -5.34 -27.63
N ILE A 68 -0.04 -5.40 -28.77
CA ILE A 68 -1.27 -6.16 -28.97
C ILE A 68 -1.06 -7.22 -30.02
N GLY A 69 -1.40 -8.46 -29.72
CA GLY A 69 -1.33 -9.60 -30.64
C GLY A 69 -0.08 -10.45 -30.53
N ASP A 70 0.63 -10.36 -29.40
CA ASP A 70 1.79 -11.21 -29.07
C ASP A 70 1.67 -11.72 -27.63
N ASN A 71 1.60 -13.04 -27.45
CA ASN A 71 1.51 -13.70 -26.14
C ASN A 71 2.85 -14.25 -25.64
N SER A 72 3.94 -13.97 -26.31
CA SER A 72 5.26 -14.47 -25.96
C SER A 72 5.86 -13.74 -24.75
N VAL A 73 6.78 -14.39 -24.06
CA VAL A 73 7.61 -13.81 -23.00
C VAL A 73 8.47 -12.63 -23.50
N ASN A 74 8.83 -12.65 -24.80
CA ASN A 74 9.55 -11.55 -25.43
C ASN A 74 8.72 -10.25 -25.46
N ALA A 75 7.40 -10.34 -25.65
CA ALA A 75 6.52 -9.19 -25.64
C ALA A 75 6.50 -8.51 -24.25
N ASP A 76 6.44 -9.30 -23.17
CA ASP A 76 6.50 -8.76 -21.81
C ASP A 76 7.86 -8.14 -21.52
N ALA A 77 8.95 -8.81 -21.91
CA ALA A 77 10.31 -8.28 -21.77
C ALA A 77 10.52 -6.99 -22.58
N GLU A 78 9.93 -6.87 -23.79
CA GLU A 78 9.98 -5.65 -24.61
C GLU A 78 9.33 -4.47 -23.88
N ILE A 79 8.15 -4.67 -23.29
CA ILE A 79 7.44 -3.62 -22.53
C ILE A 79 8.25 -3.18 -21.30
N ILE A 80 8.88 -4.11 -20.60
CA ILE A 80 9.73 -3.80 -19.43
C ILE A 80 10.97 -3.03 -19.88
N GLN A 81 11.62 -3.45 -20.96
CA GLN A 81 12.76 -2.73 -21.55
C GLN A 81 12.39 -1.29 -21.95
N ILE A 82 11.24 -1.08 -22.60
CA ILE A 82 10.77 0.26 -22.97
C ILE A 82 10.61 1.14 -21.72
N ALA A 83 10.08 0.60 -20.62
CA ALA A 83 9.97 1.34 -19.38
C ALA A 83 11.33 1.76 -18.82
N ILE A 84 12.28 0.81 -18.72
CA ILE A 84 13.65 1.07 -18.24
C ILE A 84 14.33 2.13 -19.09
N GLU A 85 14.32 1.96 -20.42
CA GLU A 85 14.95 2.92 -21.32
C GLU A 85 14.30 4.30 -21.28
N THR A 86 12.99 4.36 -21.10
CA THR A 86 12.26 5.64 -20.93
C THR A 86 12.76 6.38 -19.71
N PHE A 87 12.89 5.71 -18.56
CA PHE A 87 13.39 6.35 -17.34
C PHE A 87 14.84 6.78 -17.48
N LEU A 88 15.72 5.94 -18.01
CA LEU A 88 17.13 6.29 -18.26
C LEU A 88 17.26 7.51 -19.19
N LYS A 89 16.51 7.53 -20.30
CA LYS A 89 16.52 8.66 -21.26
C LYS A 89 15.87 9.92 -20.70
N SER A 90 14.97 9.80 -19.72
CA SER A 90 14.38 10.93 -19.01
C SER A 90 15.32 11.52 -17.95
N GLY A 91 16.46 10.88 -17.67
CA GLY A 91 17.45 11.34 -16.69
C GLY A 91 17.28 10.78 -15.28
N ILE A 92 16.30 9.89 -15.05
CA ILE A 92 16.16 9.19 -13.76
C ILE A 92 17.26 8.15 -13.63
N LYS A 93 18.10 8.26 -12.61
CA LYS A 93 19.25 7.36 -12.39
C LYS A 93 18.92 6.24 -11.41
N ASN A 94 18.15 6.57 -10.39
CA ASN A 94 17.85 5.67 -9.27
C ASN A 94 16.37 5.25 -9.31
N PHE A 95 16.09 4.13 -9.94
CA PHE A 95 14.75 3.56 -10.01
C PHE A 95 14.80 2.03 -9.96
N GLN A 96 13.65 1.44 -9.65
CA GLN A 96 13.47 -0.01 -9.68
C GLN A 96 12.12 -0.36 -10.29
N ILE A 97 12.11 -1.41 -11.11
CA ILE A 97 10.89 -2.01 -11.66
C ILE A 97 10.62 -3.33 -10.96
N ASP A 98 9.48 -3.40 -10.29
CA ASP A 98 9.00 -4.62 -9.67
C ASP A 98 8.18 -5.43 -10.68
N LEU A 99 8.44 -6.73 -10.74
CA LEU A 99 7.67 -7.70 -11.51
C LEU A 99 6.92 -8.64 -10.59
N GLY A 100 5.63 -8.77 -10.81
CA GLY A 100 4.75 -9.76 -10.19
C GLY A 100 4.12 -10.69 -11.23
N GLN A 101 3.40 -11.72 -10.76
CA GLN A 101 2.71 -12.65 -11.65
C GLN A 101 1.37 -13.04 -11.01
N VAL A 102 0.26 -12.59 -11.61
CA VAL A 102 -1.08 -12.78 -11.04
C VAL A 102 -1.52 -14.24 -10.99
N GLU A 103 -1.09 -15.04 -11.95
CA GLU A 103 -1.48 -16.44 -12.03
C GLU A 103 -0.87 -17.29 -10.90
N PHE A 104 0.23 -16.82 -10.29
CA PHE A 104 0.78 -17.46 -9.10
C PHE A 104 -0.21 -17.40 -7.94
N PHE A 105 -0.73 -16.23 -7.59
CA PHE A 105 -1.74 -16.09 -6.54
C PHE A 105 -3.05 -16.81 -6.87
N LYS A 106 -3.52 -16.71 -8.12
CA LYS A 106 -4.72 -17.44 -8.56
C LYS A 106 -4.55 -18.96 -8.44
N GLY A 107 -3.35 -19.47 -8.72
CA GLY A 107 -3.03 -20.87 -8.54
C GLY A 107 -3.09 -21.31 -7.08
N LEU A 108 -2.61 -20.49 -6.13
CA LEU A 108 -2.71 -20.77 -4.71
C LEU A 108 -4.18 -20.77 -4.22
N VAL A 109 -4.99 -19.81 -4.70
CA VAL A 109 -6.42 -19.74 -4.39
C VAL A 109 -7.15 -20.97 -4.91
N GLU A 110 -6.91 -21.36 -6.16
CA GLU A 110 -7.49 -22.56 -6.78
C GLU A 110 -7.15 -23.82 -5.98
N GLN A 111 -5.91 -23.96 -5.55
CA GLN A 111 -5.43 -25.10 -4.77
C GLN A 111 -6.06 -25.20 -3.39
N THR A 112 -6.37 -24.09 -2.76
CA THR A 112 -6.97 -24.04 -1.42
C THR A 112 -8.49 -24.09 -1.42
N GLY A 113 -9.14 -23.87 -2.55
CA GLY A 113 -10.59 -23.84 -2.67
C GLY A 113 -11.27 -22.69 -1.90
N LEU A 114 -10.54 -21.59 -1.68
CA LEU A 114 -11.07 -20.40 -1.02
C LEU A 114 -12.23 -19.78 -1.85
N SER A 115 -13.22 -19.28 -1.16
CA SER A 115 -14.29 -18.47 -1.79
C SER A 115 -13.75 -17.14 -2.32
N ASP A 116 -14.47 -16.52 -3.24
CA ASP A 116 -14.11 -15.22 -3.81
C ASP A 116 -13.96 -14.16 -2.70
N SER A 117 -14.83 -14.15 -1.70
CA SER A 117 -14.78 -13.21 -0.57
C SER A 117 -13.56 -13.41 0.33
N GLU A 118 -13.18 -14.66 0.62
CA GLU A 118 -11.99 -14.97 1.40
C GLU A 118 -10.71 -14.64 0.63
N SER A 119 -10.67 -14.95 -0.66
CA SER A 119 -9.58 -14.61 -1.57
C SER A 119 -9.40 -13.10 -1.68
N ASP A 120 -10.47 -12.33 -1.83
CA ASP A 120 -10.45 -10.87 -1.91
C ASP A 120 -9.94 -10.24 -0.63
N LEU A 121 -10.33 -10.79 0.53
CA LEU A 121 -9.88 -10.31 1.83
C LEU A 121 -8.38 -10.55 2.01
N ILE A 122 -7.89 -11.77 1.74
CA ILE A 122 -6.46 -12.10 1.80
C ILE A 122 -5.67 -11.23 0.82
N ARG A 123 -6.16 -11.09 -0.42
CA ARG A 123 -5.55 -10.26 -1.47
C ARG A 123 -5.40 -8.82 -1.04
N SER A 124 -6.43 -8.24 -0.42
CA SER A 124 -6.38 -6.87 0.09
C SER A 124 -5.26 -6.69 1.10
N HIS A 125 -5.20 -7.57 2.10
CA HIS A 125 -4.18 -7.49 3.16
C HIS A 125 -2.76 -7.76 2.64
N ILE A 126 -2.57 -8.73 1.72
CA ILE A 126 -1.25 -8.96 1.09
C ILE A 126 -0.80 -7.72 0.30
N ASN A 127 -1.70 -7.11 -0.46
CA ASN A 127 -1.40 -5.91 -1.22
C ASN A 127 -1.00 -4.74 -0.34
N ASP A 128 -1.65 -4.59 0.81
CA ASP A 128 -1.36 -3.55 1.79
C ASP A 128 -0.17 -3.91 2.69
N LYS A 129 0.42 -5.11 2.48
CA LYS A 129 1.50 -5.65 3.32
C LYS A 129 1.15 -5.59 4.81
N ASP A 130 -0.12 -5.81 5.15
CA ASP A 130 -0.61 -5.95 6.52
C ASP A 130 -0.46 -7.40 6.97
N PHE A 131 0.75 -7.75 7.39
CA PHE A 131 1.11 -9.12 7.77
C PHE A 131 0.27 -9.66 8.93
N ILE A 132 -0.17 -8.77 9.81
CA ILE A 132 -0.95 -9.13 10.99
C ILE A 132 -2.37 -9.49 10.60
N ALA A 133 -2.97 -8.70 9.70
CA ALA A 133 -4.31 -8.98 9.19
C ALA A 133 -4.31 -10.25 8.33
N VAL A 134 -3.29 -10.47 7.49
CA VAL A 134 -3.12 -11.73 6.74
C VAL A 134 -3.12 -12.91 7.70
N GLN A 135 -2.30 -12.87 8.76
CA GLN A 135 -2.23 -13.93 9.77
C GLN A 135 -3.59 -14.20 10.40
N SER A 136 -4.25 -13.13 10.87
CA SER A 136 -5.55 -13.23 11.55
C SER A 136 -6.65 -13.85 10.65
N VAL A 137 -6.66 -13.54 9.36
CA VAL A 137 -7.58 -14.15 8.40
C VAL A 137 -7.26 -15.63 8.21
N LEU A 138 -5.98 -15.97 7.98
CA LEU A 138 -5.54 -17.34 7.74
C LEU A 138 -5.78 -18.26 8.94
N ASP A 139 -5.69 -17.74 10.17
CA ASP A 139 -5.95 -18.53 11.39
C ASP A 139 -7.40 -19.03 11.45
N ASN A 140 -8.34 -18.26 10.90
CA ASN A 140 -9.76 -18.61 10.86
C ASN A 140 -10.14 -19.51 9.66
N LEU A 141 -9.23 -19.74 8.72
CA LEU A 141 -9.49 -20.55 7.54
C LEU A 141 -9.06 -22.01 7.74
N ASN A 142 -9.86 -22.91 7.19
CA ASN A 142 -9.57 -24.35 7.23
C ASN A 142 -8.75 -24.79 6.00
N ILE A 143 -7.52 -24.31 5.90
CA ILE A 143 -6.55 -24.69 4.88
C ILE A 143 -5.32 -25.31 5.52
N ASN A 144 -4.54 -26.10 4.77
CA ASN A 144 -3.38 -26.79 5.31
C ASN A 144 -2.28 -25.80 5.75
N SER A 145 -1.41 -26.23 6.67
CA SER A 145 -0.36 -25.39 7.27
C SER A 145 0.64 -24.85 6.24
N ASN A 146 0.98 -25.63 5.20
CA ASN A 146 1.91 -25.21 4.16
C ASN A 146 1.33 -24.06 3.36
N MET A 147 0.05 -24.14 2.98
CA MET A 147 -0.63 -23.07 2.26
C MET A 147 -0.81 -21.80 3.13
N LYS A 148 -1.11 -21.96 4.44
CA LYS A 148 -1.10 -20.82 5.37
C LYS A 148 0.25 -20.11 5.36
N SER A 149 1.34 -20.88 5.51
CA SER A 149 2.70 -20.34 5.46
C SER A 149 3.02 -19.68 4.12
N MET A 150 2.56 -20.25 3.00
CA MET A 150 2.76 -19.65 1.67
C MET A 150 2.07 -18.30 1.56
N PHE A 151 0.80 -18.17 1.92
CA PHE A 151 0.08 -16.87 1.90
C PHE A 151 0.70 -15.84 2.85
N GLN A 152 1.15 -16.25 4.05
CA GLN A 152 1.87 -15.37 4.98
C GLN A 152 3.17 -14.84 4.37
N ASN A 153 3.93 -15.73 3.73
CA ASN A 153 5.21 -15.39 3.14
C ASN A 153 5.07 -14.50 1.89
N LEU A 154 3.97 -14.60 1.14
CA LEU A 154 3.73 -13.77 -0.05
C LEU A 154 3.97 -12.29 0.20
N ALA A 155 3.54 -11.78 1.32
CA ALA A 155 3.72 -10.38 1.66
C ALA A 155 5.21 -9.98 1.83
N THR A 156 6.11 -10.96 2.11
CA THR A 156 7.56 -10.77 2.26
C THR A 156 8.38 -11.30 1.07
N MET A 157 7.73 -12.01 0.12
CA MET A 157 8.39 -12.60 -1.05
C MET A 157 8.65 -11.54 -2.12
N PHE A 158 9.59 -10.64 -1.85
CA PHE A 158 10.09 -9.65 -2.80
C PHE A 158 11.63 -9.55 -2.71
N GLY A 159 12.31 -9.29 -3.83
CA GLY A 159 13.78 -9.22 -3.95
C GLY A 159 14.28 -9.64 -5.33
N GLY A 160 15.41 -10.33 -5.39
CA GLY A 160 15.95 -10.85 -6.64
C GLY A 160 15.26 -12.13 -7.13
N ILE A 161 15.79 -12.71 -8.20
CA ILE A 161 15.22 -13.92 -8.84
C ILE A 161 15.26 -15.15 -7.93
N GLU A 162 16.15 -15.16 -6.93
CA GLU A 162 16.27 -16.24 -5.95
C GLU A 162 14.94 -16.53 -5.21
N ILE A 163 14.03 -15.56 -5.16
CA ILE A 163 12.71 -15.73 -4.56
C ILE A 163 11.83 -16.66 -5.40
N VAL A 164 11.94 -16.56 -6.72
CA VAL A 164 11.24 -17.46 -7.66
C VAL A 164 11.80 -18.86 -7.54
N ASP A 165 13.14 -19.00 -7.49
CA ASP A 165 13.79 -20.30 -7.36
C ASP A 165 13.40 -20.97 -6.04
N LYS A 166 13.37 -20.22 -4.94
CA LYS A 166 12.91 -20.71 -3.64
C LYS A 166 11.45 -21.16 -3.67
N ALA A 167 10.57 -20.38 -4.32
CA ALA A 167 9.16 -20.73 -4.45
C ALA A 167 8.96 -21.99 -5.31
N LEU A 168 9.72 -22.15 -6.39
CA LEU A 168 9.68 -23.34 -7.26
C LEU A 168 10.14 -24.62 -6.56
N CYS A 169 10.95 -24.52 -5.50
CA CYS A 169 11.36 -25.67 -4.69
C CYS A 169 10.21 -26.22 -3.82
N ASP A 170 9.10 -25.52 -3.69
CA ASP A 170 7.93 -26.02 -2.97
C ASP A 170 7.19 -27.06 -3.82
N ASN A 171 7.24 -28.32 -3.35
CA ASN A 171 6.62 -29.44 -4.04
C ASN A 171 5.09 -29.41 -4.01
N ASP A 172 4.52 -28.67 -3.06
CA ASP A 172 3.07 -28.59 -2.86
C ASP A 172 2.37 -27.63 -3.85
N LEU A 173 3.12 -26.86 -4.64
CA LEU A 173 2.51 -25.96 -5.64
C LEU A 173 1.81 -26.73 -6.76
N ASN A 174 0.61 -26.26 -7.14
CA ASN A 174 -0.09 -26.77 -8.31
C ASN A 174 0.59 -26.35 -9.63
N GLN A 175 0.18 -26.94 -10.74
CA GLN A 175 0.79 -26.70 -12.05
C GLN A 175 0.65 -25.23 -12.49
N ARG A 176 -0.50 -24.60 -12.22
CA ARG A 176 -0.76 -23.18 -12.55
C ARG A 176 0.26 -22.25 -11.88
N SER A 177 0.49 -22.42 -10.58
CA SER A 177 1.48 -21.65 -9.82
C SER A 177 2.91 -21.90 -10.34
N LYS A 178 3.26 -23.15 -10.67
CA LYS A 178 4.57 -23.49 -11.24
C LYS A 178 4.79 -22.86 -12.60
N ASP A 179 3.80 -22.88 -13.48
CA ASP A 179 3.88 -22.28 -14.82
C ASP A 179 3.97 -20.75 -14.74
N ALA A 180 3.25 -20.14 -13.81
CA ALA A 180 3.34 -18.71 -13.53
C ALA A 180 4.75 -18.29 -13.10
N LEU A 181 5.37 -19.03 -12.19
CA LEU A 181 6.74 -18.76 -11.73
C LEU A 181 7.78 -19.00 -12.84
N LYS A 182 7.60 -20.01 -13.68
CA LYS A 182 8.46 -20.27 -14.84
C LYS A 182 8.37 -19.13 -15.85
N ASN A 183 7.15 -18.69 -16.18
CA ASN A 183 6.93 -17.55 -17.08
C ASN A 183 7.66 -16.29 -16.58
N LEU A 184 7.56 -16.01 -15.27
CA LEU A 184 8.27 -14.87 -14.64
C LEU A 184 9.78 -15.02 -14.77
N LYS A 185 10.32 -16.24 -14.55
CA LYS A 185 11.73 -16.56 -14.69
C LYS A 185 12.22 -16.40 -16.14
N ASP A 186 11.44 -16.83 -17.10
CA ASP A 186 11.76 -16.72 -18.53
C ASP A 186 11.83 -15.25 -18.96
N VAL A 187 10.88 -14.42 -18.55
CA VAL A 187 10.92 -12.96 -18.78
C VAL A 187 12.16 -12.34 -18.12
N TYR A 188 12.46 -12.70 -16.89
CA TYR A 188 13.65 -12.19 -16.19
C TYR A 188 14.96 -12.59 -16.90
N SER A 189 15.04 -13.82 -17.42
CA SER A 189 16.22 -14.30 -18.14
C SER A 189 16.51 -13.47 -19.40
N ILE A 190 15.47 -13.05 -20.14
CA ILE A 190 15.62 -12.15 -21.29
C ILE A 190 16.17 -10.78 -20.85
N LEU A 191 15.76 -10.29 -19.69
CA LEU A 191 16.27 -9.02 -19.16
C LEU A 191 17.74 -9.13 -18.72
N VAL A 192 18.16 -10.28 -18.17
CA VAL A 192 19.57 -10.58 -17.88
C VAL A 192 20.42 -10.56 -19.17
N GLU A 193 19.96 -11.21 -20.24
CA GLU A 193 20.67 -11.20 -21.54
C GLU A 193 20.87 -9.79 -22.10
N LYS A 194 20.07 -8.81 -21.66
CA LYS A 194 20.12 -7.41 -22.09
C LYS A 194 20.79 -6.48 -21.05
N ASP A 195 21.39 -7.00 -19.99
CA ASP A 195 21.99 -6.24 -18.87
C ASP A 195 20.99 -5.28 -18.18
N LEU A 196 19.70 -5.64 -18.13
CA LEU A 196 18.61 -4.82 -17.55
C LEU A 196 18.15 -5.31 -16.17
N ASP A 197 18.57 -6.49 -15.73
CA ASP A 197 18.21 -7.14 -14.49
C ASP A 197 18.51 -6.29 -13.23
N LYS A 198 19.57 -5.48 -13.27
CA LYS A 198 19.94 -4.55 -12.20
C LYS A 198 18.86 -3.51 -11.86
N TYR A 199 17.94 -3.23 -12.78
CA TYR A 199 16.81 -2.32 -12.59
C TYR A 199 15.55 -3.04 -12.16
N VAL A 200 15.58 -4.38 -12.02
CA VAL A 200 14.41 -5.21 -11.84
C VAL A 200 14.45 -5.94 -10.50
N SER A 201 13.32 -6.00 -9.82
CA SER A 201 13.09 -6.91 -8.69
C SER A 201 11.81 -7.70 -8.88
N ILE A 202 11.69 -8.78 -8.14
CA ILE A 202 10.51 -9.63 -8.12
C ILE A 202 9.68 -9.30 -6.88
N ASP A 203 8.37 -9.22 -7.00
CA ASP A 203 7.43 -9.13 -5.88
C ASP A 203 6.23 -10.06 -6.10
N LEU A 204 6.29 -11.27 -5.54
CA LEU A 204 5.21 -12.25 -5.65
C LEU A 204 3.94 -11.86 -4.86
N GLY A 205 4.07 -10.90 -3.94
CA GLY A 205 2.94 -10.29 -3.24
C GLY A 205 2.27 -9.14 -3.98
N MET A 206 2.59 -8.94 -5.26
CA MET A 206 1.94 -7.93 -6.11
C MET A 206 0.67 -8.51 -6.72
N VAL A 207 -0.43 -8.46 -5.96
CA VAL A 207 -1.71 -9.10 -6.27
C VAL A 207 -2.85 -8.12 -6.57
N GLN A 208 -2.54 -6.85 -6.85
CA GLN A 208 -3.56 -5.84 -7.22
C GLN A 208 -4.08 -6.05 -8.64
N ASN A 209 -5.35 -5.65 -8.85
CA ASN A 209 -6.02 -5.64 -10.16
C ASN A 209 -5.99 -7.01 -10.86
N ILE A 210 -6.10 -8.08 -10.07
CA ILE A 210 -6.03 -9.47 -10.55
C ILE A 210 -7.07 -9.78 -11.63
N ASP A 211 -8.22 -9.09 -11.60
CA ASP A 211 -9.31 -9.26 -12.58
C ASP A 211 -9.02 -8.58 -13.92
N TYR A 212 -8.07 -7.65 -13.93
CA TYR A 212 -7.63 -6.95 -15.12
C TYR A 212 -6.43 -7.62 -15.77
N TYR A 213 -5.40 -7.99 -14.96
CA TYR A 213 -4.18 -8.62 -15.45
C TYR A 213 -4.31 -10.14 -15.56
N THR A 214 -3.65 -10.70 -16.58
CA THR A 214 -3.66 -12.14 -16.91
C THR A 214 -2.29 -12.80 -16.84
N GLY A 215 -1.25 -12.06 -16.46
CA GLY A 215 0.12 -12.54 -16.45
C GLY A 215 1.04 -11.65 -15.59
N ILE A 216 2.13 -11.19 -16.21
CA ILE A 216 3.09 -10.28 -15.57
C ILE A 216 2.41 -8.96 -15.17
N ILE A 217 2.73 -8.49 -13.97
CA ILE A 217 2.45 -7.12 -13.51
C ILE A 217 3.76 -6.36 -13.39
N ILE A 218 3.76 -5.09 -13.78
CA ILE A 218 4.91 -4.21 -13.80
C ILE A 218 4.60 -2.97 -12.96
N ARG A 219 5.53 -2.56 -12.07
CA ARG A 219 5.48 -1.29 -11.35
C ARG A 219 6.86 -0.67 -11.26
N GLY A 220 7.00 0.61 -11.60
CA GLY A 220 8.25 1.35 -11.44
C GLY A 220 8.20 2.29 -10.25
N PHE A 221 9.30 2.35 -9.51
CA PHE A 221 9.50 3.20 -8.34
C PHE A 221 10.79 4.00 -8.47
N THR A 222 10.83 5.20 -7.88
CA THR A 222 12.02 6.04 -7.78
C THR A 222 12.00 6.84 -6.50
N TYR A 223 13.13 7.41 -6.11
CA TYR A 223 13.23 8.32 -4.97
C TYR A 223 12.46 9.63 -5.21
N GLY A 224 12.18 10.36 -4.13
CA GLY A 224 11.48 11.65 -4.17
C GLY A 224 9.98 11.58 -4.45
N VAL A 225 9.47 10.44 -4.93
CA VAL A 225 8.05 10.22 -5.21
C VAL A 225 7.58 9.00 -4.44
N GLY A 226 6.73 9.19 -3.44
CA GLY A 226 6.22 8.12 -2.57
C GLY A 226 5.25 7.13 -3.25
N PHE A 227 5.16 7.13 -4.60
CA PHE A 227 4.18 6.35 -5.38
C PHE A 227 4.84 5.77 -6.63
N PRO A 228 4.26 4.69 -7.22
CA PRO A 228 4.74 4.17 -8.48
C PRO A 228 4.71 5.25 -9.59
N ILE A 229 5.79 5.40 -10.33
CA ILE A 229 5.90 6.31 -11.48
C ILE A 229 5.34 5.70 -12.76
N CYS A 230 5.32 4.36 -12.84
CA CYS A 230 4.62 3.63 -13.90
C CYS A 230 3.90 2.41 -13.35
N SER A 231 2.94 1.92 -14.12
CA SER A 231 2.27 0.64 -13.89
C SER A 231 1.84 0.01 -15.21
N GLY A 232 1.88 -1.32 -15.28
CA GLY A 232 1.51 -2.06 -16.49
C GLY A 232 1.45 -3.56 -16.26
N GLY A 233 1.43 -4.32 -17.34
CA GLY A 233 1.42 -5.76 -17.35
C GLY A 233 0.62 -6.35 -18.49
N ARG A 234 0.40 -7.67 -18.44
CA ARG A 234 -0.36 -8.45 -19.43
C ARG A 234 -1.85 -8.47 -19.09
N TYR A 235 -2.69 -8.21 -20.09
CA TYR A 235 -4.16 -8.10 -19.94
C TYR A 235 -4.93 -8.72 -21.12
N ASP A 236 -4.73 -9.99 -21.38
CA ASP A 236 -5.21 -10.69 -22.56
C ASP A 236 -6.75 -10.67 -22.69
N ASN A 237 -7.50 -10.62 -21.58
CA ASN A 237 -8.97 -10.66 -21.59
C ASN A 237 -9.66 -9.31 -21.91
N LEU A 238 -8.91 -8.21 -22.01
CA LEU A 238 -9.51 -6.89 -22.15
C LEU A 238 -10.12 -6.69 -23.54
N LEU A 239 -9.43 -7.10 -24.62
CA LEU A 239 -9.90 -6.90 -25.99
C LEU A 239 -11.13 -7.76 -26.30
N ALA A 240 -11.27 -8.92 -25.65
CA ALA A 240 -12.44 -9.79 -25.78
C ALA A 240 -13.74 -9.07 -25.38
N LYS A 241 -13.71 -8.15 -24.41
CA LYS A 241 -14.84 -7.30 -24.01
C LYS A 241 -15.31 -6.37 -25.13
N PHE A 242 -14.49 -6.15 -26.14
CA PHE A 242 -14.79 -5.35 -27.34
C PHE A 242 -14.95 -6.21 -28.61
N GLY A 243 -15.08 -7.54 -28.46
CA GLY A 243 -15.43 -8.48 -29.52
C GLY A 243 -14.25 -9.16 -30.21
N ARG A 244 -13.00 -9.00 -29.75
CA ARG A 244 -11.84 -9.70 -30.32
C ARG A 244 -10.94 -10.24 -29.22
N ASP A 245 -10.78 -11.55 -29.21
CA ASP A 245 -9.88 -12.23 -28.26
C ASP A 245 -8.43 -12.15 -28.78
N ILE A 246 -7.67 -11.16 -28.30
CA ILE A 246 -6.32 -10.87 -28.74
C ILE A 246 -5.49 -10.55 -27.50
N PRO A 247 -4.33 -11.24 -27.29
CA PRO A 247 -3.46 -10.99 -26.15
C PRO A 247 -2.84 -9.60 -26.22
N ALA A 248 -2.59 -9.01 -25.05
CA ALA A 248 -2.00 -7.69 -24.97
C ALA A 248 -1.19 -7.51 -23.67
N THR A 249 -0.12 -6.74 -23.80
CA THR A 249 0.71 -6.29 -22.68
C THR A 249 1.10 -4.82 -22.91
N GLY A 250 1.26 -4.06 -21.84
CA GLY A 250 1.56 -2.63 -21.98
C GLY A 250 1.97 -1.96 -20.68
N ILE A 251 2.37 -0.69 -20.79
CA ILE A 251 2.79 0.11 -19.66
C ILE A 251 2.29 1.55 -19.78
N ALA A 252 1.91 2.11 -18.64
CA ALA A 252 1.49 3.49 -18.49
C ALA A 252 2.40 4.23 -17.50
N ILE A 253 2.85 5.40 -17.87
CA ILE A 253 3.79 6.26 -17.14
C ILE A 253 3.08 7.59 -16.82
N GLY A 254 3.13 8.04 -15.56
CA GLY A 254 2.62 9.35 -15.15
C GLY A 254 3.68 10.42 -15.34
N VAL A 255 3.46 11.34 -16.28
CA VAL A 255 4.46 12.37 -16.65
C VAL A 255 4.81 13.26 -15.47
N GLU A 256 3.83 13.74 -14.71
CA GLU A 256 4.04 14.63 -13.56
C GLU A 256 4.87 13.95 -12.46
N ARG A 257 4.76 12.63 -12.32
CA ARG A 257 5.55 11.84 -11.36
C ARG A 257 7.01 11.72 -11.77
N VAL A 258 7.24 11.49 -13.08
CA VAL A 258 8.58 11.50 -13.67
C VAL A 258 9.21 12.88 -13.55
N MET A 259 8.46 13.94 -13.87
CA MET A 259 8.97 15.32 -13.73
C MET A 259 9.32 15.67 -12.30
N ALA A 260 8.47 15.28 -11.33
CA ALA A 260 8.74 15.52 -9.90
C ALA A 260 10.03 14.84 -9.45
N SER A 261 10.27 13.58 -9.87
CA SER A 261 11.51 12.86 -9.51
C SER A 261 12.77 13.49 -10.11
N ILE A 262 12.71 13.94 -11.37
CA ILE A 262 13.83 14.62 -12.03
C ILE A 262 14.13 15.98 -11.38
N TYR A 263 13.08 16.70 -10.97
CA TYR A 263 13.24 17.99 -10.30
C TYR A 263 13.93 17.82 -8.94
N ASP A 264 13.56 16.81 -8.18
CA ASP A 264 14.19 16.50 -6.89
C ASP A 264 15.65 16.06 -7.08
N GLU A 265 15.96 15.20 -8.05
CA GLU A 265 17.34 14.79 -8.37
C GLU A 265 18.24 15.98 -8.75
N ASN A 266 17.75 16.95 -9.50
CA ASN A 266 18.55 18.11 -9.95
C ASN A 266 18.76 19.18 -8.87
N ASN A 267 17.85 19.30 -7.90
CA ASN A 267 17.98 20.27 -6.80
C ASN A 267 18.76 19.74 -5.59
N ASP A 268 18.99 18.44 -5.52
CA ASP A 268 19.65 17.77 -4.39
C ASP A 268 21.09 17.34 -4.69
N SER A 269 21.76 17.94 -5.70
CA SER A 269 23.15 17.58 -6.05
C SER A 269 24.14 17.63 -4.89
N ASP A 270 23.85 18.39 -3.81
CA ASP A 270 24.60 18.37 -2.57
C ASP A 270 23.99 17.49 -1.45
N LYS A 271 22.75 16.99 -1.65
CA LYS A 271 22.04 16.12 -0.69
C LYS A 271 21.91 14.66 -1.14
N GLU A 272 22.18 14.37 -2.40
CA GLU A 272 21.98 13.04 -3.01
C GLU A 272 22.78 11.91 -2.33
N ILE A 273 23.99 12.20 -1.87
CA ILE A 273 24.82 11.20 -1.17
C ILE A 273 24.23 10.91 0.23
N SER A 274 23.62 11.90 0.88
CA SER A 274 23.14 11.75 2.26
C SER A 274 21.77 11.11 2.38
N SER A 275 20.82 11.31 1.42
CA SER A 275 19.46 10.79 1.56
C SER A 275 19.33 9.31 1.14
N SER A 276 20.12 8.85 0.17
CA SER A 276 20.12 7.43 -0.24
C SER A 276 20.86 6.54 0.76
N GLU A 277 21.82 7.09 1.48
CA GLU A 277 22.65 6.33 2.43
C GLU A 277 21.96 6.07 3.78
N TYR A 278 21.12 7.02 4.24
CA TYR A 278 20.43 6.93 5.53
C TYR A 278 19.04 6.33 5.40
N VAL A 279 18.66 5.53 6.42
CA VAL A 279 17.27 5.20 6.67
C VAL A 279 16.70 6.23 7.65
N THR A 280 15.65 6.93 7.26
CA THR A 280 15.00 7.95 8.08
C THR A 280 13.79 7.38 8.80
N VAL A 281 13.76 7.53 10.15
CA VAL A 281 12.69 7.01 11.01
C VAL A 281 11.89 8.17 11.59
N ALA A 282 10.59 8.21 11.33
CA ALA A 282 9.68 9.17 11.94
C ALA A 282 9.10 8.62 13.26
N LEU A 283 9.31 9.31 14.35
CA LEU A 283 8.81 8.96 15.68
C LEU A 283 7.76 9.97 16.15
N ALA A 284 6.66 9.45 16.70
CA ALA A 284 5.61 10.27 17.31
C ALA A 284 6.09 10.84 18.63
N LYS A 285 6.09 12.18 18.81
CA LYS A 285 6.45 12.82 20.09
C LYS A 285 5.60 12.30 21.26
N GLY A 286 6.20 12.19 22.44
CA GLY A 286 5.56 11.74 23.67
C GLY A 286 5.86 10.29 24.00
N ARG A 287 5.01 9.63 24.79
CA ARG A 287 5.23 8.29 25.35
C ARG A 287 5.58 7.22 24.30
N LEU A 288 4.99 7.29 23.12
CA LEU A 288 5.32 6.34 22.03
C LEU A 288 6.75 6.53 21.53
N ALA A 289 7.27 7.78 21.49
CA ALA A 289 8.67 8.02 21.12
C ALA A 289 9.62 7.41 22.14
N GLU A 290 9.36 7.58 23.43
CA GLU A 290 10.20 7.02 24.51
C GLU A 290 10.31 5.50 24.37
N LEU A 291 9.17 4.82 24.26
CA LEU A 291 9.14 3.37 24.08
C LEU A 291 9.79 2.90 22.76
N SER A 292 9.67 3.70 21.71
CA SER A 292 10.30 3.41 20.42
C SER A 292 11.81 3.56 20.48
N VAL A 293 12.29 4.61 21.14
CA VAL A 293 13.73 4.88 21.36
C VAL A 293 14.37 3.74 22.16
N ASP A 294 13.69 3.24 23.19
CA ASP A 294 14.18 2.11 23.99
C ASP A 294 14.34 0.83 23.15
N ILE A 295 13.44 0.56 22.20
CA ILE A 295 13.61 -0.58 21.28
C ILE A 295 14.81 -0.36 20.36
N PHE A 296 14.96 0.84 19.77
CA PHE A 296 16.11 1.13 18.90
C PHE A 296 17.43 0.98 19.64
N GLU A 297 17.52 1.43 20.91
CA GLU A 297 18.71 1.23 21.75
C GLU A 297 19.02 -0.27 21.96
N LYS A 298 18.02 -1.06 22.31
CA LYS A 298 18.16 -2.51 22.56
C LYS A 298 18.64 -3.28 21.33
N ILE A 299 18.24 -2.85 20.14
CA ILE A 299 18.69 -3.47 18.88
C ILE A 299 20.01 -2.87 18.35
N GLY A 300 20.66 -2.00 19.14
CA GLY A 300 22.04 -1.56 18.93
C GLY A 300 22.21 -0.25 18.16
N PHE A 301 21.20 0.62 18.09
CA PHE A 301 21.32 1.95 17.47
C PHE A 301 21.64 3.03 18.50
N ASP A 302 22.43 4.03 18.11
CA ASP A 302 22.72 5.19 18.96
C ASP A 302 21.55 6.16 19.02
N VAL A 303 20.91 6.21 20.17
CA VAL A 303 19.75 7.07 20.46
C VAL A 303 20.03 8.08 21.58
N ASN A 304 21.28 8.19 22.07
CA ASN A 304 21.64 9.01 23.22
C ASN A 304 21.20 10.46 23.05
N GLN A 305 21.42 11.05 21.86
CA GLN A 305 21.01 12.42 21.57
C GLN A 305 19.48 12.63 21.63
N ILE A 306 18.68 11.59 21.37
CA ILE A 306 17.21 11.68 21.40
C ILE A 306 16.72 11.71 22.86
N LYS A 307 17.42 11.01 23.76
CA LYS A 307 17.09 10.96 25.19
C LYS A 307 17.39 12.26 25.93
N GLU A 308 18.27 13.10 25.37
CA GLU A 308 18.55 14.43 25.92
C GLU A 308 17.33 15.34 25.76
N LYS A 309 17.03 16.14 26.79
CA LYS A 309 15.96 17.16 26.76
C LYS A 309 16.37 18.35 25.87
N THR A 310 16.23 18.21 24.57
CA THR A 310 16.57 19.23 23.58
C THR A 310 15.33 19.62 22.75
N ARG A 311 15.39 20.79 22.09
CA ARG A 311 14.39 21.21 21.09
C ARG A 311 14.72 20.72 19.69
N LYS A 312 15.81 19.99 19.49
CA LYS A 312 16.21 19.42 18.22
C LYS A 312 15.14 18.42 17.75
N LEU A 313 14.89 18.37 16.46
CA LEU A 313 13.87 17.51 15.85
C LEU A 313 14.45 16.42 14.95
N ILE A 314 15.73 16.51 14.62
CA ILE A 314 16.45 15.58 13.75
C ILE A 314 17.70 15.13 14.48
N PHE A 315 17.93 13.83 14.52
CA PHE A 315 19.08 13.18 15.16
C PHE A 315 19.65 12.15 14.19
N THR A 316 20.96 11.96 14.21
CA THR A 316 21.64 11.09 13.26
C THR A 316 22.56 10.13 13.98
N ASP A 317 22.45 8.85 13.67
CA ASP A 317 23.40 7.80 13.97
C ASP A 317 24.27 7.60 12.72
N GLU A 318 25.48 8.17 12.76
CA GLU A 318 26.41 8.17 11.63
C GLU A 318 26.99 6.78 11.37
N GLU A 319 27.17 5.96 12.39
CA GLU A 319 27.74 4.63 12.30
C GLU A 319 26.79 3.67 11.56
N ASN A 320 25.51 3.68 11.95
CA ASN A 320 24.49 2.79 11.37
C ASN A 320 23.73 3.43 10.19
N LYS A 321 24.06 4.69 9.84
CA LYS A 321 23.39 5.46 8.79
C LYS A 321 21.87 5.52 9.02
N LEU A 322 21.49 5.88 10.25
CA LEU A 322 20.11 6.04 10.66
C LEU A 322 19.84 7.50 11.03
N LYS A 323 18.69 8.02 10.63
CA LYS A 323 18.23 9.37 10.96
C LYS A 323 16.87 9.30 11.63
N PHE A 324 16.72 9.97 12.76
CA PHE A 324 15.44 10.05 13.46
C PHE A 324 14.85 11.44 13.32
N ILE A 325 13.54 11.51 13.04
CA ILE A 325 12.80 12.76 13.05
C ILE A 325 11.63 12.68 14.04
N LEU A 326 11.47 13.70 14.87
CA LEU A 326 10.43 13.78 15.89
C LEU A 326 9.28 14.65 15.37
N VAL A 327 8.13 14.04 15.10
CA VAL A 327 6.95 14.72 14.55
C VAL A 327 5.70 14.50 15.43
N LYS A 328 4.59 15.15 15.14
CA LYS A 328 3.31 14.83 15.79
C LYS A 328 2.82 13.45 15.35
N ALA A 329 2.16 12.70 16.22
CA ALA A 329 1.64 11.37 15.91
C ALA A 329 0.74 11.36 14.67
N SER A 330 -0.14 12.37 14.53
CA SER A 330 -1.01 12.53 13.35
C SER A 330 -0.25 12.68 12.03
N ASP A 331 0.99 13.15 12.07
CA ASP A 331 1.76 13.53 10.90
C ASP A 331 2.71 12.41 10.45
N VAL A 332 3.06 11.46 11.34
CA VAL A 332 3.95 10.32 11.02
C VAL A 332 3.54 9.62 9.73
N PRO A 333 2.25 9.21 9.54
CA PRO A 333 1.85 8.55 8.31
C PRO A 333 2.08 9.39 7.05
N THR A 334 1.95 10.72 7.17
CA THR A 334 2.18 11.63 6.04
C THR A 334 3.68 11.71 5.69
N TYR A 335 4.57 11.86 6.69
CA TYR A 335 6.01 11.88 6.44
C TYR A 335 6.49 10.59 5.78
N VAL A 336 5.94 9.45 6.21
CA VAL A 336 6.30 8.14 5.63
C VAL A 336 5.68 7.97 4.25
N GLU A 337 4.40 8.33 4.03
CA GLU A 337 3.75 8.20 2.71
C GLU A 337 4.48 9.00 1.62
N TYR A 338 4.92 10.20 1.94
CA TYR A 338 5.63 11.07 0.99
C TYR A 338 7.13 10.79 0.87
N GLY A 339 7.65 9.81 1.60
CA GLY A 339 9.07 9.41 1.52
C GLY A 339 10.03 10.37 2.24
N ALA A 340 9.52 11.35 2.99
CA ALA A 340 10.34 12.18 3.87
C ALA A 340 10.90 11.38 5.07
N ALA A 341 10.25 10.27 5.39
CA ALA A 341 10.76 9.21 6.24
C ALA A 341 10.56 7.84 5.58
N ASP A 342 11.52 6.95 5.76
CA ASP A 342 11.47 5.59 5.23
C ASP A 342 10.60 4.68 6.11
N ILE A 343 10.71 4.87 7.42
CA ILE A 343 10.03 4.10 8.47
C ILE A 343 9.30 5.05 9.40
N GLY A 344 8.19 4.60 9.99
CA GLY A 344 7.48 5.33 11.03
C GLY A 344 7.00 4.43 12.14
N ILE A 345 6.94 4.97 13.37
CA ILE A 345 6.27 4.30 14.49
C ILE A 345 5.10 5.17 14.95
N VAL A 346 3.91 4.58 14.92
CA VAL A 346 2.65 5.29 15.16
C VAL A 346 1.57 4.35 15.70
N GLY A 347 0.57 4.87 16.39
CA GLY A 347 -0.57 4.10 16.86
C GLY A 347 -1.47 3.62 15.71
N LYS A 348 -2.04 2.42 15.83
CA LYS A 348 -2.98 1.84 14.85
C LYS A 348 -4.22 2.74 14.65
N ASP A 349 -4.65 3.47 15.66
CA ASP A 349 -5.73 4.47 15.58
C ASP A 349 -5.46 5.52 14.50
N THR A 350 -4.25 6.05 14.50
CA THR A 350 -3.81 7.06 13.54
C THR A 350 -3.75 6.49 12.11
N LEU A 351 -3.31 5.24 11.96
CA LEU A 351 -3.29 4.55 10.65
C LEU A 351 -4.69 4.34 10.11
N LEU A 352 -5.60 3.82 10.92
CA LEU A 352 -7.01 3.60 10.57
C LEU A 352 -7.71 4.91 10.17
N GLU A 353 -7.48 5.98 10.93
CA GLU A 353 -8.12 7.28 10.65
C GLU A 353 -7.57 7.92 9.39
N ASN A 354 -6.25 7.93 9.18
CA ASN A 354 -5.63 8.60 8.04
C ASN A 354 -5.71 7.80 6.73
N ASN A 355 -5.82 6.48 6.80
CA ASN A 355 -5.88 5.56 5.64
C ASN A 355 -4.81 5.85 4.58
N LYS A 356 -3.58 6.00 5.03
CA LYS A 356 -2.44 6.28 4.15
C LYS A 356 -1.93 4.99 3.49
N ASN A 357 -1.33 5.15 2.33
CA ASN A 357 -0.84 4.05 1.52
C ASN A 357 0.57 3.59 1.98
N LEU A 358 0.64 2.94 3.13
CA LEU A 358 1.86 2.49 3.81
C LEU A 358 1.87 0.97 3.96
N TYR A 359 3.04 0.39 4.14
CA TYR A 359 3.18 -0.99 4.60
C TYR A 359 3.16 -1.04 6.13
N GLU A 360 2.22 -1.76 6.72
CA GLU A 360 2.17 -2.05 8.14
C GLU A 360 2.86 -3.40 8.39
N VAL A 361 4.11 -3.35 8.87
CA VAL A 361 5.00 -4.52 8.84
C VAL A 361 5.16 -5.21 10.19
N LEU A 362 4.93 -4.52 11.32
CA LEU A 362 5.10 -5.10 12.65
C LEU A 362 4.19 -4.46 13.69
N ASP A 363 3.58 -5.30 14.54
CA ASP A 363 2.98 -4.89 15.81
C ASP A 363 4.06 -4.84 16.88
N LEU A 364 4.31 -3.66 17.42
CA LEU A 364 5.37 -3.46 18.42
C LEU A 364 4.99 -3.91 19.83
N GLY A 365 3.74 -4.31 20.04
CA GLY A 365 3.27 -4.91 21.29
C GLY A 365 3.11 -3.94 22.47
N PHE A 366 3.44 -2.65 22.30
CA PHE A 366 3.26 -1.62 23.34
C PHE A 366 2.22 -0.57 22.94
N GLY A 367 1.86 0.31 23.87
CA GLY A 367 0.81 1.31 23.65
C GLY A 367 -0.58 0.65 23.47
N LYS A 368 -0.80 -0.53 24.07
CA LYS A 368 -2.05 -1.30 23.94
C LYS A 368 -3.23 -0.53 24.52
N CYS A 369 -4.26 -0.39 23.71
CA CYS A 369 -5.55 0.19 24.06
C CYS A 369 -6.62 -0.39 23.13
N LYS A 370 -7.85 0.12 23.20
CA LYS A 370 -8.94 -0.29 22.31
C LYS A 370 -9.67 0.93 21.77
N MET A 371 -10.12 0.86 20.53
CA MET A 371 -11.14 1.76 20.00
C MET A 371 -12.52 1.24 20.45
N ALA A 372 -13.35 2.12 20.99
CA ALA A 372 -14.64 1.73 21.51
C ALA A 372 -15.72 2.79 21.29
N VAL A 373 -16.97 2.34 21.21
CA VAL A 373 -18.14 3.19 21.38
C VAL A 373 -18.38 3.30 22.88
N ALA A 374 -18.50 4.51 23.40
CA ALA A 374 -18.79 4.77 24.80
C ALA A 374 -19.89 5.82 24.93
N GLY A 375 -20.61 5.79 26.03
CA GLY A 375 -21.72 6.71 26.29
C GLY A 375 -22.44 6.43 27.63
N PRO A 376 -23.51 7.14 27.89
CA PRO A 376 -24.39 6.84 29.07
C PRO A 376 -24.86 5.39 29.01
N LYS A 377 -24.95 4.75 30.18
CA LYS A 377 -25.29 3.32 30.29
C LYS A 377 -26.63 2.96 29.63
N GLU A 378 -27.57 3.87 29.65
CA GLU A 378 -28.92 3.71 29.08
C GLU A 378 -28.86 3.61 27.52
N MET A 379 -27.79 4.09 26.90
CA MET A 379 -27.60 4.00 25.46
C MET A 379 -27.27 2.59 24.97
N LYS A 380 -26.85 1.68 25.87
CA LYS A 380 -26.49 0.31 25.50
C LYS A 380 -27.65 -0.44 24.82
N ASP A 381 -28.90 -0.26 25.29
CA ASP A 381 -30.06 -0.91 24.68
C ASP A 381 -30.69 -0.11 23.53
N ARG A 382 -30.21 1.11 23.29
CA ARG A 382 -30.73 2.03 22.28
C ARG A 382 -29.85 2.17 21.06
N ILE A 383 -28.58 1.79 21.14
CA ILE A 383 -27.57 1.97 20.07
C ILE A 383 -27.99 1.34 18.74
N ASP A 384 -28.73 0.22 18.78
CA ASP A 384 -29.20 -0.47 17.58
C ASP A 384 -30.62 -0.04 17.14
N LYS A 385 -31.31 0.80 17.90
CA LYS A 385 -32.72 1.15 17.69
C LYS A 385 -32.97 2.61 17.31
N GLN A 386 -31.97 3.47 17.41
CA GLN A 386 -32.11 4.91 17.15
C GLN A 386 -31.94 5.22 15.67
N ASN A 387 -32.92 5.93 15.08
CA ASN A 387 -32.93 6.20 13.63
C ASN A 387 -31.83 7.15 13.17
N ILE A 388 -31.42 8.13 13.99
CA ILE A 388 -30.28 9.01 13.71
C ILE A 388 -29.60 9.27 15.06
N MET A 389 -28.36 8.79 15.19
CA MET A 389 -27.52 8.94 16.37
C MET A 389 -26.41 9.93 16.11
N ARG A 390 -26.14 10.83 17.04
CA ARG A 390 -25.02 11.77 17.00
C ARG A 390 -23.82 11.16 17.70
N VAL A 391 -22.71 11.07 17.00
CA VAL A 391 -21.47 10.45 17.47
C VAL A 391 -20.36 11.48 17.50
N ALA A 392 -19.87 11.85 18.69
CA ALA A 392 -18.71 12.70 18.79
C ALA A 392 -17.42 11.86 18.75
N SER A 393 -16.44 12.29 17.96
CA SER A 393 -15.19 11.55 17.84
C SER A 393 -14.04 12.41 17.35
N LYS A 394 -12.82 12.08 17.81
CA LYS A 394 -11.57 12.52 17.19
C LYS A 394 -11.27 11.72 15.92
N TYR A 395 -11.93 10.58 15.73
CA TYR A 395 -11.74 9.59 14.68
C TYR A 395 -12.99 9.44 13.80
N PRO A 396 -13.39 10.48 13.04
CA PRO A 396 -14.62 10.50 12.26
C PRO A 396 -14.69 9.41 11.20
N ARG A 397 -13.54 9.01 10.61
CA ARG A 397 -13.51 7.95 9.63
C ARG A 397 -13.79 6.60 10.26
N ILE A 398 -13.10 6.26 11.36
CA ILE A 398 -13.30 4.99 12.08
C ILE A 398 -14.75 4.88 12.55
N ALA A 399 -15.30 5.96 13.11
CA ALA A 399 -16.69 6.00 13.53
C ALA A 399 -17.66 5.74 12.37
N ARG A 400 -17.47 6.43 11.22
CA ARG A 400 -18.31 6.24 10.03
C ARG A 400 -18.24 4.82 9.50
N GLU A 401 -17.03 4.27 9.39
CA GLU A 401 -16.84 2.90 8.87
C GLU A 401 -17.48 1.87 9.78
N TYR A 402 -17.35 2.01 11.09
CA TYR A 402 -17.97 1.11 12.06
C TYR A 402 -19.50 1.14 11.97
N PHE A 403 -20.11 2.31 12.09
CA PHE A 403 -21.57 2.41 12.06
C PHE A 403 -22.15 2.05 10.69
N HIS A 404 -21.56 2.52 9.59
CA HIS A 404 -22.08 2.27 8.27
C HIS A 404 -21.82 0.84 7.77
N LYS A 405 -20.57 0.34 7.88
CA LYS A 405 -20.19 -0.96 7.30
C LYS A 405 -20.51 -2.14 8.21
N VAL A 406 -20.32 -1.98 9.54
CA VAL A 406 -20.49 -3.08 10.51
C VAL A 406 -21.91 -3.12 11.04
N LYS A 407 -22.45 -1.95 11.41
CA LYS A 407 -23.80 -1.86 11.99
C LYS A 407 -24.91 -1.62 10.96
N GLY A 408 -24.60 -1.20 9.74
CA GLY A 408 -25.58 -0.82 8.73
C GLY A 408 -26.39 0.43 9.08
N GLN A 409 -25.87 1.29 9.97
CA GLN A 409 -26.53 2.47 10.50
C GLN A 409 -25.97 3.76 9.93
N THR A 410 -26.83 4.75 9.68
CA THR A 410 -26.43 6.11 9.34
C THR A 410 -26.37 6.94 10.63
N VAL A 411 -25.23 7.60 10.86
CA VAL A 411 -25.00 8.43 12.05
C VAL A 411 -24.54 9.82 11.66
N ASP A 412 -24.83 10.81 12.50
CA ASP A 412 -24.29 12.16 12.38
C ASP A 412 -23.00 12.26 13.20
N ILE A 413 -21.87 12.49 12.52
CA ILE A 413 -20.54 12.49 13.14
C ILE A 413 -20.07 13.91 13.41
N ILE A 414 -19.87 14.19 14.69
CA ILE A 414 -19.36 15.47 15.18
C ILE A 414 -17.87 15.32 15.50
N LYS A 415 -17.02 15.92 14.66
CA LYS A 415 -15.57 15.89 14.86
C LYS A 415 -15.17 16.81 16.02
N LEU A 416 -14.52 16.24 17.02
CA LEU A 416 -13.86 16.95 18.12
C LEU A 416 -12.35 16.66 18.10
N ASN A 417 -11.53 17.61 18.56
CA ASN A 417 -10.08 17.44 18.60
C ASN A 417 -9.54 16.94 19.96
N GLY A 418 -10.40 16.85 20.97
CA GLY A 418 -10.10 16.37 22.32
C GLY A 418 -11.31 16.52 23.25
N SER A 419 -11.21 15.98 24.46
CA SER A 419 -12.27 15.98 25.49
C SER A 419 -13.63 15.51 24.95
N VAL A 420 -13.60 14.45 24.16
CA VAL A 420 -14.79 13.91 23.47
C VAL A 420 -15.84 13.44 24.47
N GLU A 421 -15.41 13.06 25.67
CA GLU A 421 -16.27 12.61 26.79
C GLU A 421 -17.29 13.67 27.20
N LEU A 422 -17.01 14.95 26.96
CA LEU A 422 -17.97 16.03 27.23
C LEU A 422 -19.17 15.99 26.29
N GLY A 423 -19.03 15.43 25.08
CA GLY A 423 -20.11 15.41 24.09
C GLY A 423 -21.44 14.91 24.62
N PRO A 424 -21.55 13.70 25.17
CA PRO A 424 -22.77 13.19 25.75
C PRO A 424 -23.24 13.98 26.99
N LEU A 425 -22.34 14.47 27.81
CA LEU A 425 -22.64 15.16 29.05
C LEU A 425 -23.33 16.52 28.85
N VAL A 426 -22.95 17.22 27.78
CA VAL A 426 -23.50 18.52 27.40
C VAL A 426 -24.61 18.43 26.34
N GLY A 427 -25.00 17.20 25.96
CA GLY A 427 -26.06 16.97 24.98
C GLY A 427 -25.65 17.26 23.53
N LEU A 428 -24.35 17.37 23.25
CA LEU A 428 -23.82 17.55 21.90
C LEU A 428 -23.94 16.27 21.07
N SER A 429 -23.68 15.12 21.69
CA SER A 429 -23.74 13.78 21.05
C SER A 429 -24.47 12.79 21.95
N ASP A 430 -24.91 11.69 21.38
CA ASP A 430 -25.56 10.61 22.10
C ASP A 430 -24.53 9.59 22.63
N VAL A 431 -23.49 9.34 21.83
CA VAL A 431 -22.36 8.48 22.16
C VAL A 431 -21.05 9.09 21.62
N ILE A 432 -19.93 8.49 21.99
CA ILE A 432 -18.60 8.83 21.48
C ILE A 432 -17.93 7.60 20.87
N VAL A 433 -17.00 7.83 19.94
CA VAL A 433 -16.01 6.83 19.48
C VAL A 433 -14.63 7.37 19.83
N ASP A 434 -13.94 6.68 20.74
CA ASP A 434 -12.62 7.11 21.19
C ASP A 434 -11.76 5.94 21.66
N ILE A 435 -10.47 6.24 21.92
CA ILE A 435 -9.51 5.32 22.49
C ILE A 435 -9.79 5.13 23.99
N VAL A 436 -9.78 3.89 24.41
CA VAL A 436 -9.94 3.50 25.80
C VAL A 436 -8.76 2.62 26.22
N GLU A 437 -7.91 3.14 27.10
CA GLU A 437 -6.80 2.37 27.72
C GLU A 437 -7.31 1.65 28.97
N SER A 438 -7.56 2.35 30.06
CA SER A 438 -8.09 1.80 31.33
C SER A 438 -9.58 2.01 31.56
N GLY A 439 -10.18 2.92 30.82
CA GLY A 439 -11.56 3.35 30.98
C GLY A 439 -11.83 4.22 32.23
N LYS A 440 -10.79 4.65 32.95
CA LYS A 440 -10.92 5.46 34.15
C LYS A 440 -11.59 6.81 33.86
N THR A 441 -11.14 7.52 32.82
CA THR A 441 -11.70 8.81 32.40
C THR A 441 -13.18 8.70 32.05
N LEU A 442 -13.61 7.64 31.36
CA LEU A 442 -15.01 7.40 31.03
C LEU A 442 -15.85 7.24 32.32
N LYS A 443 -15.41 6.40 33.27
CA LYS A 443 -16.09 6.15 34.52
C LYS A 443 -16.20 7.40 35.38
N GLU A 444 -15.15 8.20 35.49
CA GLU A 444 -15.15 9.45 36.24
C GLU A 444 -16.16 10.46 35.67
N ASN A 445 -16.48 10.35 34.37
CA ASN A 445 -17.48 11.17 33.69
C ASN A 445 -18.85 10.48 33.53
N GLY A 446 -19.12 9.37 34.23
CA GLY A 446 -20.40 8.66 34.18
C GLY A 446 -20.72 7.97 32.87
N LEU A 447 -19.67 7.68 32.06
CA LEU A 447 -19.78 6.98 30.78
C LEU A 447 -19.26 5.54 30.89
N ASP A 448 -19.88 4.64 30.15
CA ASP A 448 -19.46 3.25 30.04
C ASP A 448 -19.04 2.92 28.62
N VAL A 449 -18.15 1.91 28.47
CA VAL A 449 -17.88 1.29 27.18
C VAL A 449 -19.11 0.47 26.78
N LEU A 450 -19.73 0.84 25.68
CA LEU A 450 -20.93 0.19 25.15
C LEU A 450 -20.55 -0.97 24.22
N GLU A 451 -19.61 -0.70 23.31
CA GLU A 451 -19.12 -1.68 22.32
C GLU A 451 -17.62 -1.50 22.06
N LYS A 452 -16.92 -2.60 21.83
CA LYS A 452 -15.53 -2.58 21.37
C LYS A 452 -15.51 -2.63 19.86
N ILE A 453 -14.75 -1.73 19.23
CA ILE A 453 -14.54 -1.70 17.78
C ILE A 453 -13.35 -2.57 17.39
N CYS A 454 -12.16 -2.27 17.93
CA CYS A 454 -10.93 -3.03 17.67
C CYS A 454 -9.88 -2.81 18.76
N ASP A 455 -8.88 -3.70 18.80
CA ASP A 455 -7.67 -3.51 19.60
C ASP A 455 -6.68 -2.61 18.85
N LEU A 456 -5.93 -1.84 19.61
CA LEU A 456 -4.95 -0.89 19.10
C LEU A 456 -3.62 -1.11 19.81
N SER A 457 -2.52 -0.91 19.07
CA SER A 457 -1.14 -0.92 19.57
C SER A 457 -0.25 -0.05 18.67
N ALA A 458 0.99 0.17 19.07
CA ALA A 458 1.98 0.82 18.22
C ALA A 458 2.36 -0.08 17.04
N ARG A 459 2.51 0.52 15.88
CA ARG A 459 2.82 -0.16 14.61
C ARG A 459 4.08 0.41 13.98
N LEU A 460 4.91 -0.47 13.45
CA LEU A 460 5.98 -0.11 12.54
C LEU A 460 5.39 -0.04 11.12
N VAL A 461 5.53 1.11 10.50
CA VAL A 461 5.10 1.34 9.11
C VAL A 461 6.28 1.72 8.24
N VAL A 462 6.21 1.37 6.96
CA VAL A 462 7.29 1.58 5.99
C VAL A 462 6.73 2.23 4.74
N ASN A 463 7.48 3.18 4.18
CA ASN A 463 7.21 3.73 2.87
C ASN A 463 7.34 2.65 1.79
N ARG A 464 6.43 2.62 0.83
CA ARG A 464 6.39 1.59 -0.22
C ARG A 464 7.61 1.62 -1.15
N VAL A 465 8.11 2.81 -1.45
CA VAL A 465 9.29 3.01 -2.29
C VAL A 465 10.55 2.66 -1.51
N SER A 466 10.70 3.17 -0.28
CA SER A 466 11.84 2.89 0.59
C SER A 466 12.02 1.39 0.86
N MET A 467 10.89 0.66 1.04
CA MET A 467 10.91 -0.80 1.22
C MET A 467 11.52 -1.52 0.01
N LYS A 468 11.49 -0.92 -1.17
CA LYS A 468 12.09 -1.47 -2.39
C LYS A 468 13.54 -1.02 -2.56
N LEU A 469 13.80 0.27 -2.45
CA LEU A 469 15.10 0.86 -2.73
C LEU A 469 16.13 0.71 -1.60
N LYS A 470 15.67 0.59 -0.33
CA LYS A 470 16.50 0.43 0.88
C LYS A 470 16.23 -0.90 1.61
N ARG A 471 15.79 -1.92 0.84
CA ARG A 471 15.28 -3.19 1.36
C ARG A 471 16.13 -3.81 2.45
N ASP A 472 17.41 -4.01 2.19
CA ASP A 472 18.27 -4.81 3.06
C ASP A 472 18.41 -4.18 4.46
N LYS A 473 18.57 -2.86 4.52
CA LYS A 473 18.61 -2.11 5.78
C LYS A 473 17.27 -2.14 6.52
N ILE A 474 16.16 -1.94 5.79
CA ILE A 474 14.82 -1.91 6.39
C ILE A 474 14.43 -3.29 6.91
N VAL A 475 14.69 -4.34 6.16
CA VAL A 475 14.40 -5.73 6.58
C VAL A 475 15.25 -6.12 7.79
N ASP A 476 16.53 -5.73 7.84
CA ASP A 476 17.40 -5.96 9.01
C ASP A 476 16.82 -5.29 10.27
N ILE A 477 16.38 -4.04 10.16
CA ILE A 477 15.71 -3.32 11.27
C ILE A 477 14.46 -4.06 11.73
N ILE A 478 13.59 -4.46 10.79
CA ILE A 478 12.35 -5.20 11.09
C ILE A 478 12.66 -6.52 11.80
N GLN A 479 13.65 -7.27 11.34
CA GLN A 479 14.02 -8.56 11.92
C GLN A 479 14.60 -8.40 13.34
N LYS A 480 15.47 -7.42 13.55
CA LYS A 480 16.01 -7.10 14.87
C LYS A 480 14.91 -6.71 15.85
N MET A 481 13.98 -5.84 15.43
CA MET A 481 12.82 -5.46 16.25
C MET A 481 11.92 -6.66 16.57
N LYS A 482 11.65 -7.51 15.58
CA LYS A 482 10.84 -8.71 15.77
C LYS A 482 11.48 -9.69 16.77
N GLY A 483 12.81 -9.81 16.76
CA GLY A 483 13.56 -10.59 17.74
C GLY A 483 13.37 -10.06 19.15
N GLU A 484 13.49 -8.74 19.36
CA GLU A 484 13.36 -8.09 20.68
C GLU A 484 11.93 -8.14 21.25
N ILE A 485 10.90 -8.05 20.39
CA ILE A 485 9.48 -8.07 20.82
C ILE A 485 9.04 -9.48 21.24
N ASN A 486 9.61 -10.54 20.66
CA ASN A 486 9.27 -11.93 20.95
C ASN A 486 10.10 -12.54 22.11
N CYS A 487 11.05 -11.79 22.66
CA CYS A 487 11.81 -12.12 23.86
C CYS A 487 11.12 -11.61 25.12
#